data_113453e1ec1a18306c8eddce8b314b4a
#
_entry.id   113453e1ec1a18306c8eddce8b314b4a
#
_cell.length_a   1.000
_cell.length_b   1.000
_cell.length_c   1.000
_cell.angle_alpha   90.00
_cell.angle_beta   90.00
_cell.angle_gamma   90.00
#
_symmetry.space_group_name_H-M   'P 1'
#
loop_
_entity.id
_entity.type
_entity.pdbx_description
1 polymer ?
#
loop_
_entity_poly.entity_id
_entity_poly.type
_entity_poly.pdbx_seq_one_letter_code
_entity_poly.pdbx_strand_id
1 'polypeptide(L)'
;MIPKKLKAALALAAAVAMTAVPARAEPLAKDVFGSFRASNGGPAQAIGGYSRGCAAGNVQLPESGPTWQAMRLSRNRNWGQPQLVDFLVGLSQVATQVGWQGLYIGDMSQPLGGPMVTGHASHQIGLDADIWMLPPSSLRLSPAQRESISSQSVVRGGVAPSGLWSAAHHQIIRAAASDPRVARIFVDPVAKVMMCKAERGNRGYLRKIRPIDGHDFHFHVRLSCQAGSPGCEDQAPPPAGDGCEEAAQWIRNRIDPPPAGPSDPNYRHPRSYGLSEMPRACQALVGR
;
A
#
# COMPACT_ATOMS: atom_id res chain seq x y z
N MET A 1 -42.32 86.47 19.67
CA MET A 1 -42.57 85.18 18.97
C MET A 1 -41.29 84.75 18.23
N ILE A 2 -40.58 83.77 18.75
CA ILE A 2 -39.28 83.30 18.22
C ILE A 2 -39.47 81.86 17.66
N PRO A 3 -39.12 81.56 16.43
CA PRO A 3 -39.27 80.20 15.90
C PRO A 3 -38.12 79.34 16.36
N LYS A 4 -38.46 78.14 16.83
CA LYS A 4 -37.53 77.05 17.21
C LYS A 4 -36.85 76.49 15.99
N LYS A 5 -35.52 76.47 15.96
CA LYS A 5 -34.70 75.78 14.96
C LYS A 5 -34.61 74.32 15.33
N LEU A 6 -35.09 73.45 14.44
CA LEU A 6 -34.98 71.97 14.50
C LEU A 6 -33.60 71.59 14.02
N LYS A 7 -32.79 71.02 14.90
CA LYS A 7 -31.49 70.41 14.51
C LYS A 7 -31.73 68.93 14.10
N ALA A 8 -31.60 68.66 12.83
CA ALA A 8 -31.54 67.26 12.33
C ALA A 8 -30.16 66.68 12.58
N ALA A 9 -30.10 65.64 13.39
CA ALA A 9 -28.89 64.84 13.57
C ALA A 9 -28.84 63.74 12.51
N LEU A 10 -27.87 63.85 11.60
CA LEU A 10 -27.57 62.78 10.63
C LEU A 10 -26.78 61.67 11.34
N ALA A 11 -27.41 60.52 11.55
CA ALA A 11 -26.71 59.30 12.02
C ALA A 11 -26.08 58.60 10.80
N LEU A 12 -24.77 58.65 10.71
CA LEU A 12 -23.99 57.92 9.70
C LEU A 12 -23.85 56.45 10.14
N ALA A 13 -24.64 55.53 9.55
CA ALA A 13 -24.49 54.11 9.76
C ALA A 13 -23.33 53.60 8.90
N ALA A 14 -22.19 53.28 9.52
CA ALA A 14 -21.08 52.63 8.87
C ALA A 14 -21.43 51.13 8.68
N ALA A 15 -21.77 50.75 7.46
CA ALA A 15 -21.90 49.32 7.08
C ALA A 15 -20.52 48.71 6.99
N VAL A 16 -20.15 47.87 7.97
CA VAL A 16 -18.97 47.00 7.92
C VAL A 16 -19.28 45.87 6.95
N ALA A 17 -18.77 45.96 5.73
CA ALA A 17 -18.80 44.85 4.77
C ALA A 17 -17.86 43.74 5.26
N MET A 18 -18.40 42.71 5.88
CA MET A 18 -17.66 41.47 6.13
C MET A 18 -17.37 40.79 4.78
N THR A 19 -16.16 40.94 4.28
CA THR A 19 -15.68 40.14 3.14
C THR A 19 -15.55 38.70 3.60
N ALA A 20 -16.46 37.82 3.19
CA ALA A 20 -16.33 36.39 3.39
C ALA A 20 -15.08 35.95 2.63
N VAL A 21 -14.00 35.61 3.34
CA VAL A 21 -12.85 34.93 2.75
C VAL A 21 -13.36 33.56 2.30
N PRO A 22 -13.24 33.19 1.01
CA PRO A 22 -13.67 31.88 0.56
C PRO A 22 -12.94 30.83 1.37
N ALA A 23 -13.67 29.91 2.01
CA ALA A 23 -13.11 28.79 2.72
C ALA A 23 -12.31 27.96 1.69
N ARG A 24 -10.98 27.96 1.84
CA ARG A 24 -10.12 27.14 0.99
C ARG A 24 -10.47 25.69 1.23
N ALA A 25 -10.80 24.94 0.17
CA ALA A 25 -11.08 23.51 0.27
C ALA A 25 -9.90 22.81 0.95
N GLU A 26 -10.23 21.92 1.88
CA GLU A 26 -9.22 21.14 2.59
C GLU A 26 -8.39 20.33 1.58
N PRO A 27 -7.05 20.28 1.71
CA PRO A 27 -6.22 19.46 0.83
C PRO A 27 -6.49 17.96 1.07
N LEU A 28 -6.52 17.18 0.01
CA LEU A 28 -6.57 15.72 0.14
C LEU A 28 -5.26 15.22 0.76
N ALA A 29 -5.37 14.27 1.68
CA ALA A 29 -4.21 13.69 2.36
C ALA A 29 -3.17 13.13 1.36
N LYS A 30 -3.62 12.50 0.27
CA LYS A 30 -2.75 11.97 -0.79
C LYS A 30 -1.84 13.03 -1.42
N ASP A 31 -2.33 14.26 -1.59
CA ASP A 31 -1.56 15.34 -2.21
C ASP A 31 -0.53 15.92 -1.23
N VAL A 32 -0.87 15.93 0.06
CA VAL A 32 0.05 16.36 1.12
C VAL A 32 1.16 15.33 1.30
N PHE A 33 0.83 14.05 1.54
CA PHE A 33 1.84 12.99 1.74
C PHE A 33 2.66 12.72 0.48
N GLY A 34 2.06 12.79 -0.71
CA GLY A 34 2.74 12.62 -1.99
C GLY A 34 3.74 13.74 -2.34
N SER A 35 3.71 14.87 -1.64
CA SER A 35 4.64 15.98 -1.87
C SER A 35 6.00 15.79 -1.20
N PHE A 36 6.12 14.93 -0.20
CA PHE A 36 7.38 14.71 0.51
C PHE A 36 8.38 13.93 -0.33
N ARG A 37 9.64 14.34 -0.30
CA ARG A 37 10.73 13.73 -1.05
C ARG A 37 11.64 12.87 -0.19
N ALA A 38 11.64 13.06 1.13
CA ALA A 38 12.44 12.33 2.11
C ALA A 38 11.62 12.08 3.39
N SER A 39 12.05 11.10 4.17
CA SER A 39 11.52 10.83 5.50
C SER A 39 11.95 11.90 6.50
N ASN A 40 11.27 11.97 7.64
CA ASN A 40 11.58 12.92 8.72
C ASN A 40 12.84 12.55 9.54
N GLY A 41 13.45 11.37 9.29
CA GLY A 41 14.66 10.93 10.01
C GLY A 41 14.48 10.64 11.50
N GLY A 42 13.24 10.64 12.00
CA GLY A 42 12.93 10.33 13.40
C GLY A 42 12.87 8.83 13.70
N PRO A 43 12.47 8.46 14.93
CA PRO A 43 12.23 7.06 15.29
C PRO A 43 11.20 6.40 14.35
N ALA A 44 11.45 5.13 14.03
CA ALA A 44 10.58 4.35 13.16
C ALA A 44 9.25 4.06 13.83
N GLN A 45 8.14 4.54 13.27
CA GLN A 45 6.78 4.36 13.78
C GLN A 45 5.79 4.23 12.63
N ALA A 46 5.04 3.14 12.62
CA ALA A 46 3.81 3.00 11.85
C ALA A 46 2.66 3.60 12.67
N ILE A 47 1.78 4.37 12.03
CA ILE A 47 0.70 5.12 12.69
C ILE A 47 -0.62 4.88 11.96
N GLY A 48 -1.65 4.44 12.66
CA GLY A 48 -2.94 4.06 12.11
C GLY A 48 -2.90 2.73 11.36
N GLY A 49 -3.87 2.51 10.50
CA GLY A 49 -4.00 1.27 9.72
C GLY A 49 -3.40 1.38 8.31
N TYR A 50 -3.26 0.24 7.65
CA TYR A 50 -2.62 0.11 6.32
C TYR A 50 -3.26 0.96 5.22
N SER A 51 -4.55 1.28 5.34
CA SER A 51 -5.32 2.07 4.37
C SER A 51 -5.77 3.43 4.91
N ARG A 52 -5.41 3.76 6.15
CA ARG A 52 -5.67 5.06 6.79
C ARG A 52 -4.63 5.30 7.87
N GLY A 53 -3.44 5.70 7.45
CA GLY A 53 -2.30 5.87 8.34
C GLY A 53 -1.16 6.63 7.68
N CYS A 54 -0.04 6.67 8.36
CA CYS A 54 1.21 7.26 7.90
C CYS A 54 2.40 6.58 8.59
N ALA A 55 3.62 7.00 8.27
CA ALA A 55 4.83 6.41 8.82
C ALA A 55 5.87 7.48 9.14
N ALA A 56 6.35 7.53 10.36
CA ALA A 56 7.55 8.27 10.73
C ALA A 56 8.78 7.36 10.64
N GLY A 57 9.96 7.95 10.41
CA GLY A 57 11.22 7.23 10.42
C GLY A 57 11.34 6.12 9.37
N ASN A 58 10.57 6.20 8.25
CA ASN A 58 10.80 5.31 7.14
C ASN A 58 12.24 5.44 6.63
N VAL A 59 12.83 4.31 6.27
CA VAL A 59 14.12 4.25 5.59
C VAL A 59 13.93 3.88 4.13
N GLN A 60 14.81 4.36 3.29
CA GLN A 60 14.77 4.05 1.87
C GLN A 60 15.42 2.69 1.62
N LEU A 61 14.72 1.78 0.93
CA LEU A 61 15.37 0.61 0.34
C LEU A 61 16.37 1.12 -0.71
N PRO A 62 17.66 0.78 -0.62
CA PRO A 62 18.61 1.15 -1.67
C PRO A 62 18.10 0.72 -3.05
N GLU A 63 18.27 1.60 -4.02
CA GLU A 63 17.74 1.37 -5.38
C GLU A 63 18.22 0.08 -6.02
N SER A 64 19.41 -0.39 -5.63
CA SER A 64 20.00 -1.65 -6.06
C SER A 64 20.79 -2.28 -4.93
N GLY A 65 20.77 -3.60 -4.89
CA GLY A 65 21.60 -4.43 -4.03
C GLY A 65 22.09 -5.68 -4.76
N PRO A 66 22.82 -6.55 -4.08
CA PRO A 66 23.37 -7.74 -4.70
C PRO A 66 22.29 -8.70 -5.20
N THR A 67 21.10 -8.67 -4.59
CA THR A 67 20.01 -9.60 -4.88
C THR A 67 18.66 -8.92 -5.14
N TRP A 68 18.62 -7.59 -5.29
CA TRP A 68 17.39 -6.86 -5.62
C TRP A 68 17.64 -5.62 -6.47
N GLN A 69 16.60 -5.18 -7.17
CA GLN A 69 16.47 -3.82 -7.70
C GLN A 69 15.07 -3.26 -7.42
N ALA A 70 15.03 -2.02 -6.92
CA ALA A 70 13.78 -1.26 -6.81
C ALA A 70 13.35 -0.78 -8.20
N MET A 71 12.07 -0.91 -8.52
CA MET A 71 11.47 -0.56 -9.81
C MET A 71 10.66 0.73 -9.69
N ARG A 72 10.44 1.44 -10.82
CA ARG A 72 9.60 2.65 -10.87
C ARG A 72 10.11 3.76 -9.94
N LEU A 73 11.40 4.06 -9.98
CA LEU A 73 12.08 5.01 -9.09
C LEU A 73 11.47 6.42 -9.11
N SER A 74 10.95 6.84 -10.27
CA SER A 74 10.28 8.15 -10.44
C SER A 74 9.10 8.36 -9.48
N ARG A 75 8.51 7.26 -8.97
CA ARG A 75 7.40 7.31 -8.02
C ARG A 75 7.81 7.68 -6.60
N ASN A 76 9.12 7.55 -6.27
CA ASN A 76 9.65 7.73 -4.91
C ASN A 76 8.91 6.87 -3.87
N ARG A 77 8.71 5.58 -4.17
CA ARG A 77 7.92 4.63 -3.35
C ARG A 77 8.71 3.44 -2.86
N ASN A 78 10.01 3.57 -2.74
CA ASN A 78 10.91 2.56 -2.18
C ASN A 78 11.25 2.87 -0.70
N TRP A 79 10.26 3.33 0.07
CA TRP A 79 10.39 3.66 1.49
C TRP A 79 9.61 2.67 2.34
N GLY A 80 10.09 2.37 3.53
CA GLY A 80 9.40 1.51 4.47
C GLY A 80 9.98 1.58 5.88
N GLN A 81 9.30 0.96 6.83
CA GLN A 81 9.87 0.76 8.16
C GLN A 81 11.12 -0.13 8.05
N PRO A 82 12.13 0.04 8.92
CA PRO A 82 13.38 -0.73 8.87
C PRO A 82 13.15 -2.25 8.76
N GLN A 83 12.20 -2.79 9.53
CA GLN A 83 11.87 -4.22 9.46
C GLN A 83 11.33 -4.69 8.10
N LEU A 84 10.66 -3.81 7.33
CA LEU A 84 10.22 -4.15 5.97
C LEU A 84 11.41 -4.21 5.03
N VAL A 85 12.34 -3.27 5.14
CA VAL A 85 13.57 -3.26 4.34
C VAL A 85 14.41 -4.51 4.63
N ASP A 86 14.63 -4.86 5.91
CA ASP A 86 15.33 -6.08 6.31
C ASP A 86 14.66 -7.34 5.78
N PHE A 87 13.32 -7.40 5.85
CA PHE A 87 12.54 -8.51 5.30
C PHE A 87 12.76 -8.66 3.79
N LEU A 88 12.68 -7.57 3.03
CA LEU A 88 12.85 -7.60 1.57
C LEU A 88 14.26 -8.02 1.17
N VAL A 89 15.28 -7.53 1.87
CA VAL A 89 16.69 -7.94 1.65
C VAL A 89 16.83 -9.45 1.90
N GLY A 90 16.32 -9.96 3.03
CA GLY A 90 16.37 -11.39 3.34
C GLY A 90 15.61 -12.23 2.30
N LEU A 91 14.41 -11.82 1.91
CA LEU A 91 13.62 -12.55 0.91
C LEU A 91 14.30 -12.56 -0.47
N SER A 92 14.99 -11.47 -0.84
CA SER A 92 15.73 -11.41 -2.11
C SER A 92 16.88 -12.42 -2.16
N GLN A 93 17.50 -12.73 -1.02
CA GLN A 93 18.51 -13.81 -0.91
C GLN A 93 17.87 -15.19 -1.07
N VAL A 94 16.68 -15.42 -0.49
CA VAL A 94 15.94 -16.66 -0.71
C VAL A 94 15.63 -16.88 -2.19
N ALA A 95 15.31 -15.82 -2.93
CA ALA A 95 15.06 -15.93 -4.37
C ALA A 95 16.25 -16.50 -5.14
N THR A 96 17.51 -16.21 -4.72
CA THR A 96 18.69 -16.78 -5.36
C THR A 96 18.84 -18.29 -5.10
N GLN A 97 18.35 -18.77 -3.98
CA GLN A 97 18.41 -20.20 -3.64
C GLN A 97 17.44 -21.05 -4.48
N VAL A 98 16.45 -20.43 -5.10
CA VAL A 98 15.46 -21.09 -5.96
C VAL A 98 15.65 -20.80 -7.45
N GLY A 99 16.82 -20.29 -7.83
CA GLY A 99 17.24 -20.10 -9.21
C GLY A 99 16.90 -18.75 -9.85
N TRP A 100 16.39 -17.78 -9.10
CA TRP A 100 16.27 -16.40 -9.58
C TRP A 100 17.58 -15.63 -9.33
N GLN A 101 17.80 -14.53 -10.05
CA GLN A 101 18.94 -13.65 -9.74
C GLN A 101 18.71 -12.82 -8.47
N GLY A 102 17.48 -12.75 -7.99
CA GLY A 102 17.01 -11.95 -6.87
C GLY A 102 15.58 -11.49 -7.10
N LEU A 103 15.22 -10.28 -6.65
CA LEU A 103 13.86 -9.75 -6.76
C LEU A 103 13.81 -8.38 -7.42
N TYR A 104 12.78 -8.12 -8.21
CA TYR A 104 12.31 -6.77 -8.53
C TYR A 104 11.31 -6.32 -7.48
N ILE A 105 11.67 -5.28 -6.72
CA ILE A 105 10.81 -4.70 -5.70
C ILE A 105 10.04 -3.53 -6.32
N GLY A 106 8.72 -3.63 -6.30
CA GLY A 106 7.81 -2.61 -6.76
C GLY A 106 7.53 -1.51 -5.73
N ASP A 107 6.30 -1.00 -5.72
CA ASP A 107 5.92 0.03 -4.76
C ASP A 107 5.93 -0.53 -3.32
N MET A 108 6.56 0.20 -2.41
CA MET A 108 6.52 0.01 -0.96
C MET A 108 5.63 1.11 -0.38
N SER A 109 6.21 2.10 0.28
CA SER A 109 5.51 3.27 0.79
C SER A 109 6.18 4.56 0.30
N GLN A 110 5.55 5.69 0.60
CA GLN A 110 6.12 7.03 0.42
C GLN A 110 7.03 7.39 1.62
N PRO A 111 7.84 8.46 1.54
CA PRO A 111 8.77 8.85 2.61
C PRO A 111 8.13 8.96 4.01
N LEU A 112 6.94 9.56 4.09
CA LEU A 112 6.16 9.69 5.33
C LEU A 112 4.92 8.78 5.34
N GLY A 113 4.85 7.78 4.46
CA GLY A 113 3.65 6.99 4.31
C GLY A 113 2.48 7.81 3.75
N GLY A 114 1.29 7.56 4.28
CA GLY A 114 0.07 8.23 3.86
C GLY A 114 -0.49 7.72 2.53
N PRO A 115 -1.70 8.20 2.16
CA PRO A 115 -2.32 7.82 0.91
C PRO A 115 -1.47 8.24 -0.29
N MET A 116 -1.37 7.38 -1.29
CA MET A 116 -0.65 7.67 -2.53
C MET A 116 -1.51 8.46 -3.51
N VAL A 117 -0.90 9.30 -4.35
CA VAL A 117 -1.62 10.06 -5.38
C VAL A 117 -2.32 9.13 -6.37
N THR A 118 -1.67 8.02 -6.73
CA THR A 118 -2.18 7.02 -7.68
C THR A 118 -1.94 5.60 -7.19
N GLY A 119 -2.69 4.63 -7.72
CA GLY A 119 -2.50 3.20 -7.42
C GLY A 119 -3.17 2.81 -6.10
N HIS A 120 -2.40 2.28 -5.21
CA HIS A 120 -2.75 1.52 -4.01
C HIS A 120 -3.75 2.20 -3.06
N ALA A 121 -4.61 1.38 -2.45
CA ALA A 121 -5.47 1.77 -1.34
C ALA A 121 -4.74 1.65 0.01
N SER A 122 -3.72 0.82 0.11
CA SER A 122 -2.88 0.61 1.30
C SER A 122 -1.46 1.15 1.11
N HIS A 123 -0.44 0.55 1.68
CA HIS A 123 0.95 1.00 1.70
C HIS A 123 1.21 2.29 2.50
N GLN A 124 0.28 2.65 3.40
CA GLN A 124 0.33 3.95 4.05
C GLN A 124 1.22 4.01 5.29
N ILE A 125 1.51 2.87 5.93
CA ILE A 125 2.23 2.83 7.22
C ILE A 125 3.65 2.25 7.12
N GLY A 126 4.16 2.06 5.89
CA GLY A 126 5.52 1.57 5.67
C GLY A 126 5.73 0.07 5.95
N LEU A 127 4.66 -0.72 5.99
CA LEU A 127 4.68 -2.16 6.29
C LEU A 127 4.18 -3.04 5.14
N ASP A 128 3.89 -2.45 3.98
CA ASP A 128 3.44 -3.14 2.76
C ASP A 128 4.50 -3.02 1.66
N ALA A 129 4.67 -4.06 0.85
CA ALA A 129 5.51 -4.04 -0.35
C ALA A 129 4.94 -4.93 -1.44
N ASP A 130 5.04 -4.47 -2.69
CA ASP A 130 4.77 -5.24 -3.89
C ASP A 130 6.08 -5.84 -4.42
N ILE A 131 6.08 -7.14 -4.65
CA ILE A 131 7.21 -7.86 -5.22
C ILE A 131 6.77 -8.45 -6.54
N TRP A 132 7.48 -8.09 -7.62
CA TRP A 132 7.10 -8.53 -8.96
C TRP A 132 7.26 -10.05 -9.11
N MET A 133 6.30 -10.66 -9.80
CA MET A 133 6.38 -12.07 -10.15
C MET A 133 7.19 -12.31 -11.43
N LEU A 134 7.80 -11.29 -12.00
CA LEU A 134 8.75 -11.41 -13.10
C LEU A 134 10.14 -11.75 -12.56
N PRO A 135 10.70 -12.96 -12.87
CA PRO A 135 12.06 -13.28 -12.52
C PRO A 135 13.05 -12.26 -13.11
N PRO A 136 13.96 -11.69 -12.32
CA PRO A 136 14.94 -10.74 -12.85
C PRO A 136 15.82 -11.37 -13.94
N SER A 137 15.82 -10.77 -15.13
CA SER A 137 16.78 -11.10 -16.18
C SER A 137 18.16 -10.45 -15.94
N SER A 138 18.18 -9.36 -15.16
CA SER A 138 19.38 -8.65 -14.73
C SER A 138 19.07 -7.81 -13.50
N LEU A 139 19.98 -7.72 -12.56
CA LEU A 139 19.95 -6.76 -11.44
C LEU A 139 20.82 -5.51 -11.71
N ARG A 140 21.14 -5.26 -12.98
CA ARG A 140 21.92 -4.11 -13.44
C ARG A 140 21.14 -3.25 -14.44
N LEU A 141 19.82 -3.23 -14.31
CA LEU A 141 18.98 -2.38 -15.15
C LEU A 141 19.26 -0.91 -14.87
N SER A 142 19.39 -0.12 -15.93
CA SER A 142 19.49 1.34 -15.82
C SER A 142 18.19 1.94 -15.25
N PRO A 143 18.20 3.17 -14.72
CA PRO A 143 16.98 3.85 -14.27
C PRO A 143 15.90 3.87 -15.34
N ALA A 144 16.23 4.16 -16.60
CA ALA A 144 15.27 4.16 -17.71
C ALA A 144 14.64 2.77 -17.97
N GLN A 145 15.44 1.71 -17.89
CA GLN A 145 14.92 0.34 -18.01
C GLN A 145 13.98 -0.02 -16.86
N ARG A 146 14.30 0.39 -15.63
CA ARG A 146 13.43 0.18 -14.47
C ARG A 146 12.09 0.93 -14.57
N GLU A 147 12.04 2.03 -15.30
CA GLU A 147 10.78 2.72 -15.60
C GLU A 147 9.99 2.06 -16.74
N SER A 148 10.64 1.45 -17.72
CA SER A 148 9.99 0.93 -18.94
C SER A 148 9.55 -0.52 -18.83
N ILE A 149 10.34 -1.40 -18.18
CA ILE A 149 10.00 -2.81 -18.00
C ILE A 149 8.75 -2.92 -17.12
N SER A 150 7.80 -3.79 -17.52
CA SER A 150 6.62 -4.11 -16.73
C SER A 150 6.70 -5.54 -16.22
N SER A 151 6.17 -5.76 -15.01
CA SER A 151 5.92 -7.10 -14.53
C SER A 151 4.91 -7.81 -15.42
N GLN A 152 4.98 -9.14 -15.45
CA GLN A 152 4.14 -9.98 -16.29
C GLN A 152 3.19 -10.81 -15.44
N SER A 153 1.99 -11.03 -15.97
CA SER A 153 0.99 -11.84 -15.30
C SER A 153 1.38 -13.32 -15.26
N VAL A 154 1.29 -13.91 -14.07
CA VAL A 154 1.38 -15.37 -13.88
C VAL A 154 0.06 -16.07 -14.16
N VAL A 155 -0.95 -15.32 -14.62
CA VAL A 155 -2.30 -15.79 -14.91
C VAL A 155 -2.64 -15.59 -16.38
N ARG A 156 -3.33 -16.54 -16.97
CA ARG A 156 -3.85 -16.48 -18.35
C ARG A 156 -5.36 -16.55 -18.31
N GLY A 157 -6.01 -15.63 -19.02
CA GLY A 157 -7.46 -15.56 -19.13
C GLY A 157 -8.20 -15.42 -17.79
N GLY A 158 -7.51 -14.95 -16.74
CA GLY A 158 -8.08 -14.75 -15.41
C GLY A 158 -8.35 -16.02 -14.60
N VAL A 159 -8.20 -17.20 -15.17
CA VAL A 159 -8.66 -18.47 -14.54
C VAL A 159 -7.64 -19.62 -14.56
N ALA A 160 -6.54 -19.47 -15.27
CA ALA A 160 -5.51 -20.49 -15.40
C ALA A 160 -4.10 -19.92 -15.21
N PRO A 161 -3.11 -20.71 -14.78
CA PRO A 161 -1.73 -20.24 -14.72
C PRO A 161 -1.21 -19.93 -16.13
N SER A 162 -0.37 -18.90 -16.24
CA SER A 162 0.42 -18.65 -17.44
C SER A 162 1.69 -19.53 -17.44
N GLY A 163 2.42 -19.56 -18.56
CA GLY A 163 3.71 -20.24 -18.64
C GLY A 163 4.81 -19.63 -17.74
N LEU A 164 4.56 -18.45 -17.17
CA LEU A 164 5.50 -17.78 -16.25
C LEU A 164 5.48 -18.42 -14.85
N TRP A 165 4.32 -18.92 -14.38
CA TRP A 165 4.21 -19.54 -13.06
C TRP A 165 5.12 -20.76 -12.94
N SER A 166 5.94 -20.81 -11.89
CA SER A 166 6.91 -21.88 -11.65
C SER A 166 6.99 -22.26 -10.17
N ALA A 167 7.71 -23.35 -9.89
CA ALA A 167 7.99 -23.77 -8.51
C ALA A 167 8.76 -22.72 -7.71
N ALA A 168 9.59 -21.88 -8.35
CA ALA A 168 10.31 -20.80 -7.69
C ALA A 168 9.35 -19.75 -7.13
N HIS A 169 8.30 -19.36 -7.88
CA HIS A 169 7.26 -18.47 -7.37
C HIS A 169 6.65 -19.00 -6.07
N HIS A 170 6.25 -20.29 -6.08
CA HIS A 170 5.69 -20.94 -4.90
C HIS A 170 6.67 -20.89 -3.71
N GLN A 171 7.94 -21.24 -3.93
CA GLN A 171 8.94 -21.29 -2.86
C GLN A 171 9.24 -19.91 -2.27
N ILE A 172 9.32 -18.85 -3.10
CA ILE A 172 9.52 -17.47 -2.65
C ILE A 172 8.32 -16.99 -1.81
N ILE A 173 7.09 -17.19 -2.30
CA ILE A 173 5.88 -16.79 -1.59
C ILE A 173 5.72 -17.59 -0.29
N ARG A 174 6.05 -18.90 -0.31
CA ARG A 174 6.06 -19.74 0.89
C ARG A 174 7.06 -19.23 1.92
N ALA A 175 8.29 -18.90 1.51
CA ALA A 175 9.30 -18.36 2.39
C ALA A 175 8.84 -17.04 3.02
N ALA A 176 8.28 -16.14 2.21
CA ALA A 176 7.70 -14.89 2.69
C ALA A 176 6.58 -15.15 3.72
N ALA A 177 5.63 -16.05 3.44
CA ALA A 177 4.54 -16.36 4.36
C ALA A 177 4.99 -17.06 5.64
N SER A 178 6.14 -17.73 5.60
CA SER A 178 6.72 -18.43 6.76
C SER A 178 7.45 -17.48 7.72
N ASP A 179 7.77 -16.25 7.29
CA ASP A 179 8.36 -15.25 8.17
C ASP A 179 7.33 -14.84 9.25
N PRO A 180 7.70 -14.85 10.53
CA PRO A 180 6.78 -14.51 11.62
C PRO A 180 6.28 -13.06 11.56
N ARG A 181 7.05 -12.15 10.96
CA ARG A 181 6.68 -10.72 10.81
C ARG A 181 5.54 -10.53 9.80
N VAL A 182 5.34 -11.48 8.89
CA VAL A 182 4.31 -11.38 7.84
C VAL A 182 2.93 -11.70 8.41
N ALA A 183 2.03 -10.71 8.36
CA ALA A 183 0.63 -10.85 8.74
C ALA A 183 -0.17 -11.54 7.63
N ARG A 184 0.06 -11.14 6.36
CA ARG A 184 -0.59 -11.74 5.18
C ARG A 184 0.14 -11.40 3.88
N ILE A 185 -0.20 -12.15 2.86
CA ILE A 185 0.26 -11.91 1.49
C ILE A 185 -0.97 -11.94 0.59
N PHE A 186 -1.11 -10.95 -0.28
CA PHE A 186 -2.16 -10.91 -1.29
C PHE A 186 -1.60 -11.40 -2.63
N VAL A 187 -2.33 -12.32 -3.26
CA VAL A 187 -1.99 -12.90 -4.57
C VAL A 187 -3.26 -13.09 -5.39
N ASP A 188 -3.11 -13.25 -6.69
CA ASP A 188 -4.22 -13.69 -7.53
C ASP A 188 -4.76 -15.06 -7.07
N PRO A 189 -6.09 -15.29 -7.09
CA PRO A 189 -6.69 -16.59 -6.74
C PRO A 189 -6.07 -17.78 -7.46
N VAL A 190 -5.67 -17.62 -8.74
CA VAL A 190 -5.03 -18.71 -9.51
C VAL A 190 -3.67 -19.08 -8.91
N ALA A 191 -2.84 -18.10 -8.56
CA ALA A 191 -1.57 -18.34 -7.88
C ALA A 191 -1.79 -19.08 -6.56
N LYS A 192 -2.77 -18.65 -5.76
CA LYS A 192 -3.15 -19.32 -4.51
C LYS A 192 -3.56 -20.79 -4.75
N VAL A 193 -4.42 -21.05 -5.74
CA VAL A 193 -4.87 -22.42 -6.08
C VAL A 193 -3.69 -23.28 -6.53
N MET A 194 -2.74 -22.73 -7.30
CA MET A 194 -1.52 -23.45 -7.70
C MET A 194 -0.67 -23.85 -6.49
N MET A 195 -0.50 -22.94 -5.52
CA MET A 195 0.19 -23.24 -4.27
C MET A 195 -0.53 -24.33 -3.47
N CYS A 196 -1.85 -24.24 -3.35
CA CYS A 196 -2.68 -25.25 -2.66
C CYS A 196 -2.55 -26.64 -3.28
N LYS A 197 -2.50 -26.72 -4.62
CA LYS A 197 -2.34 -27.99 -5.35
C LYS A 197 -0.93 -28.56 -5.22
N ALA A 198 0.09 -27.72 -5.17
CA ALA A 198 1.48 -28.15 -5.09
C ALA A 198 1.92 -28.54 -3.67
N GLU A 199 1.34 -27.92 -2.62
CA GLU A 199 1.75 -28.17 -1.23
C GLU A 199 1.26 -29.51 -0.73
N ARG A 200 2.21 -30.38 -0.37
CA ARG A 200 1.96 -31.74 0.19
C ARG A 200 2.33 -31.85 1.66
N GLY A 201 3.08 -30.88 2.19
CA GLY A 201 3.60 -30.88 3.55
C GLY A 201 2.84 -29.95 4.49
N ASN A 202 3.58 -29.09 5.17
CA ASN A 202 3.00 -28.12 6.10
C ASN A 202 2.22 -27.03 5.37
N ARG A 203 0.91 -27.01 5.55
CA ARG A 203 -0.02 -26.06 4.91
C ARG A 203 -0.30 -24.80 5.77
N GLY A 204 0.24 -24.72 6.98
CA GLY A 204 -0.09 -23.65 7.92
C GLY A 204 0.17 -22.23 7.39
N TYR A 205 1.24 -22.04 6.61
CA TYR A 205 1.58 -20.76 5.99
C TYR A 205 0.54 -20.29 4.96
N LEU A 206 -0.19 -21.22 4.33
CA LEU A 206 -1.21 -20.90 3.33
C LEU A 206 -2.33 -20.03 3.90
N ARG A 207 -2.59 -20.10 5.20
CA ARG A 207 -3.56 -19.22 5.88
C ARG A 207 -3.26 -17.74 5.65
N LYS A 208 -1.98 -17.35 5.64
CA LYS A 208 -1.55 -15.96 5.43
C LYS A 208 -1.69 -15.49 3.98
N ILE A 209 -1.78 -16.42 3.02
CA ILE A 209 -1.88 -16.10 1.59
C ILE A 209 -3.35 -15.93 1.21
N ARG A 210 -3.73 -14.70 0.84
CA ARG A 210 -5.12 -14.32 0.61
C ARG A 210 -5.39 -13.98 -0.85
N PRO A 211 -6.43 -14.57 -1.44
CA PRO A 211 -6.80 -14.25 -2.82
C PRO A 211 -7.38 -12.84 -2.90
N ILE A 212 -6.95 -12.10 -3.92
CA ILE A 212 -7.52 -10.80 -4.26
C ILE A 212 -7.25 -10.49 -5.74
N ASP A 213 -8.17 -9.77 -6.39
CA ASP A 213 -8.00 -9.34 -7.77
C ASP A 213 -6.87 -8.31 -7.93
N GLY A 214 -6.29 -8.20 -9.14
CA GLY A 214 -5.23 -7.25 -9.45
C GLY A 214 -3.84 -7.63 -8.93
N HIS A 215 -3.66 -8.86 -8.43
CA HIS A 215 -2.38 -9.37 -7.90
C HIS A 215 -1.85 -10.55 -8.73
N ASP A 216 -2.00 -10.47 -10.04
CA ASP A 216 -1.58 -11.51 -10.99
C ASP A 216 -0.16 -11.31 -11.53
N PHE A 217 0.45 -10.13 -11.34
CA PHE A 217 1.80 -9.79 -11.80
C PHE A 217 2.76 -9.40 -10.65
N HIS A 218 2.26 -9.32 -9.43
CA HIS A 218 3.03 -9.13 -8.20
C HIS A 218 2.31 -9.83 -7.05
N PHE A 219 3.04 -10.18 -6.01
CA PHE A 219 2.46 -10.48 -4.72
C PHE A 219 2.72 -9.33 -3.76
N HIS A 220 1.71 -9.00 -2.97
CA HIS A 220 1.77 -7.92 -2.00
C HIS A 220 1.98 -8.51 -0.62
N VAL A 221 3.09 -8.19 0.01
CA VAL A 221 3.39 -8.59 1.40
C VAL A 221 2.97 -7.50 2.35
N ARG A 222 2.36 -7.91 3.46
CA ARG A 222 2.00 -7.06 4.60
C ARG A 222 2.63 -7.60 5.87
N LEU A 223 3.46 -6.80 6.52
CA LEU A 223 4.02 -7.11 7.84
C LEU A 223 3.05 -6.67 8.94
N SER A 224 3.11 -7.34 10.09
CA SER A 224 2.42 -6.92 11.31
C SER A 224 3.01 -5.64 11.90
N CYS A 225 2.23 -4.95 12.71
CA CYS A 225 2.71 -3.85 13.52
C CYS A 225 3.93 -4.27 14.34
N GLN A 226 4.95 -3.42 14.37
CA GLN A 226 6.18 -3.68 15.10
C GLN A 226 6.11 -3.17 16.54
N ALA A 227 6.87 -3.78 17.43
CA ALA A 227 7.11 -3.24 18.76
C ALA A 227 7.66 -1.80 18.66
N GLY A 228 7.22 -0.90 19.52
CA GLY A 228 7.60 0.52 19.48
C GLY A 228 6.73 1.40 18.59
N SER A 229 5.70 0.86 17.95
CA SER A 229 4.69 1.63 17.20
C SER A 229 3.31 1.55 17.89
N PRO A 230 3.10 2.20 19.04
CA PRO A 230 1.87 2.06 19.82
C PRO A 230 0.63 2.60 19.10
N GLY A 231 0.81 3.44 18.07
CA GLY A 231 -0.28 3.94 17.25
C GLY A 231 -0.57 3.11 16.00
N CYS A 232 0.11 1.98 15.81
CA CYS A 232 -0.12 1.08 14.69
C CYS A 232 -1.32 0.17 14.94
N GLU A 233 -2.18 0.02 13.93
CA GLU A 233 -3.40 -0.78 13.99
C GLU A 233 -3.27 -1.98 13.05
N ASP A 234 -3.08 -3.17 13.62
CA ASP A 234 -3.07 -4.40 12.86
C ASP A 234 -4.44 -4.72 12.24
N GLN A 235 -4.41 -5.30 11.09
CA GLN A 235 -5.60 -5.88 10.49
C GLN A 235 -5.97 -7.18 11.23
N ALA A 236 -7.28 -7.44 11.40
CA ALA A 236 -7.75 -8.69 11.99
C ALA A 236 -7.07 -9.92 11.34
N PRO A 237 -6.70 -10.93 12.13
CA PRO A 237 -6.03 -12.13 11.60
C PRO A 237 -6.81 -12.77 10.45
N PRO A 238 -6.14 -13.41 9.48
CA PRO A 238 -6.85 -14.17 8.47
C PRO A 238 -7.76 -15.24 9.07
N PRO A 239 -8.90 -15.58 8.44
CA PRO A 239 -9.78 -16.67 8.89
C PRO A 239 -9.01 -17.97 9.11
N ALA A 240 -9.56 -18.86 9.92
CA ALA A 240 -8.99 -20.20 10.13
C ALA A 240 -8.94 -21.02 8.82
N GLY A 241 -8.10 -22.05 8.78
CA GLY A 241 -7.93 -22.88 7.62
C GLY A 241 -6.90 -22.34 6.62
N ASP A 242 -6.68 -23.04 5.53
CA ASP A 242 -5.67 -22.72 4.52
C ASP A 242 -6.15 -21.74 3.42
N GLY A 243 -7.45 -21.44 3.36
CA GLY A 243 -8.05 -20.53 2.38
C GLY A 243 -8.05 -21.03 0.94
N CYS A 244 -7.82 -22.34 0.72
CA CYS A 244 -7.74 -22.90 -0.63
C CYS A 244 -9.11 -22.96 -1.32
N GLU A 245 -10.15 -23.31 -0.58
CA GLU A 245 -11.53 -23.33 -1.11
C GLU A 245 -12.02 -21.91 -1.45
N GLU A 246 -11.70 -20.95 -0.61
CA GLU A 246 -11.98 -19.54 -0.90
C GLU A 246 -11.38 -19.11 -2.24
N ALA A 247 -10.10 -19.41 -2.48
CA ALA A 247 -9.44 -19.09 -3.75
C ALA A 247 -10.07 -19.82 -4.94
N ALA A 248 -10.47 -21.09 -4.77
CA ALA A 248 -11.18 -21.83 -5.80
C ALA A 248 -12.56 -21.21 -6.10
N GLN A 249 -13.27 -20.71 -5.06
CA GLN A 249 -14.55 -20.03 -5.24
C GLN A 249 -14.39 -18.70 -6.00
N TRP A 250 -13.33 -17.94 -5.75
CA TRP A 250 -13.03 -16.73 -6.53
C TRP A 250 -12.87 -17.03 -8.03
N ILE A 251 -12.19 -18.15 -8.41
CA ILE A 251 -12.05 -18.55 -9.81
C ILE A 251 -13.43 -18.96 -10.39
N ARG A 252 -14.25 -19.71 -9.65
CA ARG A 252 -15.61 -20.04 -10.10
C ARG A 252 -16.44 -18.78 -10.35
N ASN A 253 -16.35 -17.80 -9.45
CA ASN A 253 -17.06 -16.52 -9.58
C ASN A 253 -16.56 -15.67 -10.78
N ARG A 254 -15.32 -15.85 -11.23
CA ARG A 254 -14.83 -15.20 -12.47
C ARG A 254 -15.40 -15.85 -13.73
N ILE A 255 -15.67 -17.17 -13.67
CA ILE A 255 -16.25 -17.93 -14.79
C ILE A 255 -17.76 -17.72 -14.87
N ASP A 256 -18.42 -17.78 -13.73
CA ASP A 256 -19.88 -17.60 -13.58
C ASP A 256 -20.11 -16.59 -12.44
N PRO A 257 -20.14 -15.27 -12.75
CA PRO A 257 -20.26 -14.24 -11.75
C PRO A 257 -21.62 -14.29 -11.04
N PRO A 258 -21.63 -14.32 -9.71
CA PRO A 258 -22.88 -14.19 -8.96
C PRO A 258 -23.51 -12.80 -9.25
N PRO A 259 -24.82 -12.63 -9.02
CA PRO A 259 -25.46 -11.32 -9.08
C PRO A 259 -24.69 -10.30 -8.24
N ALA A 260 -24.53 -9.09 -8.77
CA ALA A 260 -23.85 -8.03 -8.03
C ALA A 260 -24.57 -7.78 -6.69
N GLY A 261 -23.84 -7.90 -5.60
CA GLY A 261 -24.32 -7.52 -4.28
C GLY A 261 -24.56 -6.01 -4.18
N PRO A 262 -25.29 -5.55 -3.15
CA PRO A 262 -25.46 -4.12 -2.93
C PRO A 262 -24.09 -3.46 -2.69
N SER A 263 -23.85 -2.33 -3.35
CA SER A 263 -22.68 -1.51 -3.06
C SER A 263 -22.81 -0.89 -1.66
N ASP A 264 -21.71 -0.82 -0.92
CA ASP A 264 -21.69 -0.05 0.32
C ASP A 264 -21.80 1.45 -0.01
N PRO A 265 -22.91 2.13 0.30
CA PRO A 265 -23.10 3.54 0.01
C PRO A 265 -22.12 4.43 0.79
N ASN A 266 -21.51 3.92 1.86
CA ASN A 266 -20.54 4.64 2.69
C ASN A 266 -19.10 4.34 2.30
N TYR A 267 -18.87 3.47 1.32
CA TYR A 267 -17.51 3.18 0.87
C TYR A 267 -16.84 4.43 0.32
N ARG A 268 -15.69 4.75 0.90
CA ARG A 268 -14.81 5.81 0.39
C ARG A 268 -13.43 5.23 0.10
N HIS A 269 -12.97 5.46 -1.11
CA HIS A 269 -11.62 5.02 -1.47
C HIS A 269 -10.58 5.74 -0.58
N PRO A 270 -9.56 5.06 0.00
CA PRO A 270 -8.58 5.67 0.91
C PRO A 270 -7.90 6.94 0.40
N ARG A 271 -7.80 7.12 -0.92
CA ARG A 271 -7.24 8.33 -1.53
C ARG A 271 -8.18 9.55 -1.54
N SER A 272 -9.42 9.40 -1.12
CA SER A 272 -10.42 10.49 -1.09
C SER A 272 -10.52 11.20 0.27
N TYR A 273 -9.75 10.76 1.26
CA TYR A 273 -9.76 11.40 2.57
C TYR A 273 -9.05 12.75 2.55
N GLY A 274 -9.64 13.74 3.24
CA GLY A 274 -9.01 15.00 3.60
C GLY A 274 -7.92 14.78 4.66
N LEU A 275 -7.04 15.75 4.83
CA LEU A 275 -5.98 15.64 5.83
C LEU A 275 -6.53 15.58 7.26
N SER A 276 -7.61 16.30 7.56
CA SER A 276 -8.27 16.28 8.88
C SER A 276 -8.89 14.93 9.25
N GLU A 277 -9.14 14.09 8.25
CA GLU A 277 -9.69 12.76 8.44
C GLU A 277 -8.63 11.69 8.74
N MET A 278 -7.34 12.03 8.59
CA MET A 278 -6.23 11.16 8.94
C MET A 278 -6.02 11.12 10.48
N PRO A 279 -5.38 10.08 11.01
CA PRO A 279 -5.01 10.04 12.43
C PRO A 279 -4.31 11.34 12.87
N ARG A 280 -4.61 11.86 14.06
CA ARG A 280 -4.03 13.12 14.57
C ARG A 280 -2.50 13.13 14.54
N ALA A 281 -1.86 12.00 14.86
CA ALA A 281 -0.40 11.88 14.78
C ALA A 281 0.11 12.01 13.33
N CYS A 282 -0.67 11.60 12.33
CA CYS A 282 -0.35 11.77 10.93
C CYS A 282 -0.47 13.25 10.49
N GLN A 283 -1.48 13.96 10.99
CA GLN A 283 -1.63 15.40 10.76
C GLN A 283 -0.44 16.18 11.35
N ALA A 284 -0.06 15.85 12.60
CA ALA A 284 1.10 16.45 13.26
C ALA A 284 2.42 16.15 12.52
N LEU A 285 2.57 14.95 11.95
CA LEU A 285 3.77 14.55 11.20
C LEU A 285 4.02 15.45 9.97
N VAL A 286 2.97 16.00 9.36
CA VAL A 286 3.06 16.88 8.19
C VAL A 286 2.90 18.37 8.54
N GLY A 287 2.99 18.71 9.83
CA GLY A 287 2.98 20.11 10.31
C GLY A 287 1.59 20.75 10.36
N ARG A 288 0.54 19.97 10.61
CA ARG A 288 -0.84 20.45 10.67
C ARG A 288 -1.54 20.05 11.95
#